data_b67eb78030400d66c55f8559c62ee4e1
#
_entry.id   b67eb78030400d66c55f8559c62ee4e1
#
_cell.length_a   1.000
_cell.length_b   1.000
_cell.length_c   1.000
_cell.angle_alpha   90.00
_cell.angle_beta   90.00
_cell.angle_gamma   90.00
#
_symmetry.space_group_name_H-M   'P 1'
#
loop_
_entity.id
_entity.type
_entity.pdbx_description
1 polymer ?
#
loop_
_entity_poly.entity_id
_entity_poly.type
_entity_poly.pdbx_seq_one_letter_code
_entity_poly.pdbx_strand_id
1 'polypeptide(L)'
;MGRVAALVVEKERLESGFGLAPGTFDFVDGSGGGETAATSASVAMVLQRMARSTNAQVFREGLPRLAQDGTLEIIQGFLKDSTLTGAAGNVMAKTGTFATLSQNGLIALRARAMAGYIQTRSGRLLTFVLNVNDAGEYQDFLDTVEVNEDLGTISAIIWRD
;
A
#
# COMPACT_ATOMS: atom_id res chain seq x y z
N MET A 1 7.18 -18.62 -20.48
CA MET A 1 8.01 -18.49 -19.27
C MET A 1 7.20 -18.99 -18.09
N GLY A 2 7.72 -19.90 -17.27
CA GLY A 2 7.01 -20.37 -16.06
C GLY A 2 7.03 -19.32 -14.94
N ARG A 3 6.11 -19.42 -13.94
CA ARG A 3 5.99 -18.47 -12.81
C ARG A 3 7.34 -18.22 -12.12
N VAL A 4 8.07 -19.27 -11.76
CA VAL A 4 9.38 -19.16 -11.07
C VAL A 4 10.38 -18.35 -11.91
N ALA A 5 10.47 -18.60 -13.19
CA ALA A 5 11.37 -17.85 -14.08
C ALA A 5 10.95 -16.37 -14.20
N ALA A 6 9.66 -16.07 -14.18
CA ALA A 6 9.18 -14.69 -14.20
C ALA A 6 9.57 -13.93 -12.92
N LEU A 7 9.44 -14.55 -11.74
CA LEU A 7 9.83 -13.95 -10.46
C LEU A 7 11.34 -13.71 -10.37
N VAL A 8 12.18 -14.61 -10.92
CA VAL A 8 13.63 -14.38 -10.99
C VAL A 8 13.96 -13.15 -11.83
N VAL A 9 13.34 -13.04 -13.02
CA VAL A 9 13.55 -11.88 -13.91
C VAL A 9 13.06 -10.58 -13.23
N GLU A 10 11.92 -10.63 -12.54
CA GLU A 10 11.41 -9.48 -11.79
C GLU A 10 12.37 -9.05 -10.69
N LYS A 11 12.88 -10.00 -9.91
CA LYS A 11 13.88 -9.75 -8.87
C LYS A 11 15.13 -9.08 -9.43
N GLU A 12 15.71 -9.62 -10.50
CA GLU A 12 16.87 -9.05 -11.18
C GLU A 12 16.61 -7.61 -11.66
N ARG A 13 15.41 -7.32 -12.20
CA ARG A 13 15.03 -5.98 -12.64
C ARG A 13 14.88 -5.00 -11.46
N LEU A 14 14.35 -5.44 -10.35
CA LEU A 14 14.22 -4.60 -9.15
C LEU A 14 15.59 -4.30 -8.55
N GLU A 15 16.48 -5.28 -8.47
CA GLU A 15 17.84 -5.09 -7.98
C GLU A 15 18.67 -4.21 -8.92
N SER A 16 18.75 -4.54 -10.22
CA SER A 16 19.61 -3.83 -11.17
C SER A 16 18.99 -2.52 -11.69
N GLY A 17 17.70 -2.52 -12.01
CA GLY A 17 17.00 -1.38 -12.62
C GLY A 17 16.53 -0.34 -11.59
N PHE A 18 16.04 -0.79 -10.43
CA PHE A 18 15.56 0.08 -9.36
C PHE A 18 16.58 0.26 -8.22
N GLY A 19 17.66 -0.51 -8.21
CA GLY A 19 18.71 -0.41 -7.21
C GLY A 19 18.27 -0.88 -5.82
N LEU A 20 17.33 -1.84 -5.75
CA LEU A 20 16.95 -2.43 -4.48
C LEU A 20 18.06 -3.35 -3.96
N ALA A 21 18.33 -3.26 -2.66
CA ALA A 21 19.32 -4.14 -2.05
C ALA A 21 18.78 -5.59 -1.98
N PRO A 22 19.62 -6.61 -2.27
CA PRO A 22 19.24 -8.00 -2.10
C PRO A 22 18.71 -8.28 -0.69
N GLY A 23 17.67 -9.11 -0.58
CA GLY A 23 17.07 -9.50 0.70
C GLY A 23 16.13 -8.46 1.33
N THR A 24 15.86 -7.34 0.64
CA THR A 24 14.90 -6.32 1.11
C THR A 24 13.49 -6.54 0.55
N PHE A 25 13.32 -7.52 -0.30
CA PHE A 25 12.04 -8.00 -0.83
C PHE A 25 12.16 -9.47 -1.24
N ASP A 26 11.07 -10.19 -1.14
CA ASP A 26 10.93 -11.56 -1.62
C ASP A 26 9.49 -11.79 -2.10
N PHE A 27 9.34 -12.37 -3.29
CA PHE A 27 8.04 -12.62 -3.91
C PHE A 27 7.86 -14.11 -4.17
N VAL A 28 6.79 -14.67 -3.64
CA VAL A 28 6.40 -16.07 -3.88
C VAL A 28 5.42 -16.20 -5.04
N ASP A 29 4.73 -15.10 -5.36
CA ASP A 29 3.81 -15.00 -6.49
C ASP A 29 3.63 -13.54 -6.96
N GLY A 30 2.79 -13.33 -7.97
CA GLY A 30 2.47 -11.99 -8.49
C GLY A 30 1.29 -11.30 -7.80
N SER A 31 0.66 -11.95 -6.81
CA SER A 31 -0.52 -11.42 -6.11
C SER A 31 -0.21 -10.83 -4.74
N GLY A 32 1.00 -11.09 -4.23
CA GLY A 32 1.40 -10.68 -2.87
C GLY A 32 0.91 -11.64 -1.78
N GLY A 33 0.54 -12.88 -2.15
CA GLY A 33 0.14 -13.92 -1.23
C GLY A 33 1.31 -14.64 -0.56
N GLY A 34 0.98 -15.55 0.35
CA GLY A 34 1.96 -16.40 1.03
C GLY A 34 2.95 -15.60 1.86
N GLU A 35 4.23 -15.97 1.78
CA GLU A 35 5.33 -15.33 2.52
C GLU A 35 5.97 -14.18 1.73
N THR A 36 5.25 -13.58 0.77
CA THR A 36 5.72 -12.38 0.08
C THR A 36 6.03 -11.28 1.10
N ALA A 37 7.23 -10.74 1.04
CA ALA A 37 7.70 -9.72 1.96
C ALA A 37 8.48 -8.62 1.22
N ALA A 38 8.35 -7.38 1.71
CA ALA A 38 9.16 -6.27 1.26
C ALA A 38 9.34 -5.26 2.41
N THR A 39 10.49 -4.64 2.49
CA THR A 39 10.67 -3.53 3.43
C THR A 39 9.93 -2.29 2.93
N SER A 40 9.41 -1.46 3.85
CA SER A 40 8.78 -0.18 3.48
C SER A 40 9.73 0.72 2.67
N ALA A 41 11.04 0.65 2.96
CA ALA A 41 12.06 1.39 2.23
C ALA A 41 12.17 0.95 0.76
N SER A 42 12.11 -0.37 0.48
CA SER A 42 12.14 -0.89 -0.89
C SER A 42 10.92 -0.46 -1.68
N VAL A 43 9.74 -0.56 -1.10
CA VAL A 43 8.49 -0.11 -1.74
C VAL A 43 8.54 1.40 -2.01
N ALA A 44 8.99 2.20 -1.05
CA ALA A 44 9.15 3.65 -1.22
C ALA A 44 10.14 3.97 -2.35
N MET A 45 11.25 3.22 -2.45
CA MET A 45 12.24 3.40 -3.52
C MET A 45 11.64 3.14 -4.91
N VAL A 46 10.86 2.05 -5.07
CA VAL A 46 10.15 1.77 -6.32
C VAL A 46 9.21 2.92 -6.69
N LEU A 47 8.39 3.38 -5.75
CA LEU A 47 7.46 4.50 -5.97
C LEU A 47 8.19 5.79 -6.33
N GLN A 48 9.32 6.10 -5.67
CA GLN A 48 10.14 7.27 -6.00
C GLN A 48 10.74 7.19 -7.41
N ARG A 49 11.20 6.00 -7.83
CA ARG A 49 11.68 5.78 -9.19
C ARG A 49 10.56 5.94 -10.21
N MET A 50 9.38 5.37 -9.93
CA MET A 50 8.19 5.54 -10.77
C MET A 50 7.78 7.01 -10.88
N ALA A 51 7.82 7.78 -9.81
CA ALA A 51 7.50 9.21 -9.82
C ALA A 51 8.42 10.05 -10.73
N ARG A 52 9.62 9.53 -11.03
CA ARG A 52 10.62 10.18 -11.91
C ARG A 52 10.66 9.59 -13.32
N SER A 53 9.86 8.58 -13.60
CA SER A 53 9.81 7.91 -14.90
C SER A 53 8.94 8.67 -15.90
N THR A 54 9.09 8.35 -17.18
CA THR A 54 8.21 8.85 -18.25
C THR A 54 6.76 8.42 -18.08
N ASN A 55 6.50 7.36 -17.31
CA ASN A 55 5.17 6.81 -17.02
C ASN A 55 4.58 7.32 -15.70
N ALA A 56 5.22 8.29 -15.05
CA ALA A 56 4.83 8.78 -13.70
C ALA A 56 3.37 9.22 -13.62
N GLN A 57 2.88 9.93 -14.62
CA GLN A 57 1.51 10.41 -14.66
C GLN A 57 0.51 9.26 -14.79
N VAL A 58 0.68 8.41 -15.79
CA VAL A 58 -0.21 7.26 -16.04
C VAL A 58 -0.23 6.31 -14.86
N PHE A 59 0.93 6.07 -14.23
CA PHE A 59 1.03 5.24 -13.04
C PHE A 59 0.21 5.81 -11.87
N ARG A 60 0.32 7.12 -11.58
CA ARG A 60 -0.45 7.77 -10.52
C ARG A 60 -1.94 7.80 -10.80
N GLU A 61 -2.32 8.07 -12.05
CA GLU A 61 -3.74 8.09 -12.48
C GLU A 61 -4.40 6.70 -12.40
N GLY A 62 -3.61 5.63 -12.49
CA GLY A 62 -4.08 4.26 -12.32
C GLY A 62 -4.23 3.81 -10.87
N LEU A 63 -3.79 4.61 -9.89
CA LEU A 63 -3.96 4.28 -8.46
C LEU A 63 -5.33 4.73 -7.94
N PRO A 64 -5.99 3.92 -7.10
CA PRO A 64 -7.19 4.34 -6.35
C PRO A 64 -6.97 5.63 -5.58
N ARG A 65 -8.05 6.41 -5.45
CA ARG A 65 -8.05 7.70 -4.73
C ARG A 65 -8.87 7.62 -3.45
N LEU A 66 -8.30 8.10 -2.35
CA LEU A 66 -8.91 8.07 -1.03
C LEU A 66 -10.31 8.69 -1.03
N ALA A 67 -11.28 7.94 -0.52
CA ALA A 67 -12.71 8.28 -0.45
C ALA A 67 -13.36 8.63 -1.80
N GLN A 68 -12.78 8.21 -2.93
CA GLN A 68 -13.35 8.52 -4.26
C GLN A 68 -13.55 7.28 -5.13
N ASP A 69 -12.56 6.39 -5.22
CA ASP A 69 -12.64 5.24 -6.13
C ASP A 69 -11.84 4.03 -5.66
N GLY A 70 -12.13 2.89 -6.31
CA GLY A 70 -11.43 1.63 -6.13
C GLY A 70 -11.42 1.13 -4.69
N THR A 71 -10.31 0.53 -4.27
CA THR A 71 -10.17 -0.03 -2.91
C THR A 71 -10.09 1.02 -1.80
N LEU A 72 -9.96 2.29 -2.14
CA LEU A 72 -9.91 3.41 -1.20
C LEU A 72 -11.23 4.16 -1.06
N GLU A 73 -12.25 3.86 -1.88
CA GLU A 73 -13.57 4.50 -1.85
C GLU A 73 -14.26 4.34 -0.49
N ILE A 74 -14.14 3.18 0.12
CA ILE A 74 -14.81 2.85 1.38
C ILE A 74 -14.12 3.45 2.62
N ILE A 75 -12.92 3.99 2.48
CA ILE A 75 -12.14 4.56 3.58
C ILE A 75 -12.55 6.02 3.76
N GLN A 76 -13.43 6.26 4.74
CA GLN A 76 -14.08 7.56 4.93
C GLN A 76 -14.06 8.06 6.38
N GLY A 77 -13.49 7.29 7.32
CA GLY A 77 -13.46 7.63 8.75
C GLY A 77 -12.82 8.99 9.04
N PHE A 78 -11.77 9.36 8.29
CA PHE A 78 -11.08 10.64 8.41
C PHE A 78 -11.98 11.86 8.07
N LEU A 79 -13.07 11.67 7.32
CA LEU A 79 -14.01 12.76 6.97
C LEU A 79 -14.77 13.30 8.18
N LYS A 80 -14.76 12.59 9.32
CA LYS A 80 -15.33 13.06 10.59
C LYS A 80 -14.53 14.24 11.17
N ASP A 81 -13.26 14.38 10.80
CA ASP A 81 -12.42 15.55 11.15
C ASP A 81 -12.41 16.52 9.96
N SER A 82 -13.06 17.69 10.14
CA SER A 82 -13.16 18.71 9.10
C SER A 82 -11.81 19.24 8.60
N THR A 83 -10.74 19.07 9.40
CA THR A 83 -9.37 19.50 9.02
C THR A 83 -8.71 18.52 8.05
N LEU A 84 -9.24 17.30 7.92
CA LEU A 84 -8.72 16.23 7.07
C LEU A 84 -9.52 16.00 5.78
N THR A 85 -10.72 16.59 5.64
CA THR A 85 -11.63 16.31 4.52
C THR A 85 -11.02 16.57 3.15
N GLY A 86 -10.11 17.53 3.04
CA GLY A 86 -9.40 17.81 1.79
C GLY A 86 -8.40 16.75 1.37
N ALA A 87 -8.14 15.71 2.19
CA ALA A 87 -7.34 14.56 1.77
C ALA A 87 -8.06 13.67 0.76
N ALA A 88 -9.41 13.73 0.70
CA ALA A 88 -10.20 13.00 -0.28
C ALA A 88 -9.73 13.33 -1.71
N GLY A 89 -9.41 12.29 -2.50
CA GLY A 89 -8.87 12.41 -3.85
C GLY A 89 -7.41 12.84 -3.97
N ASN A 90 -6.78 13.29 -2.88
CA ASN A 90 -5.39 13.75 -2.86
C ASN A 90 -4.39 12.69 -2.35
N VAL A 91 -4.88 11.55 -1.89
CA VAL A 91 -4.09 10.34 -1.60
C VAL A 91 -4.37 9.32 -2.69
N MET A 92 -3.36 8.96 -3.46
CA MET A 92 -3.40 8.01 -4.57
C MET A 92 -2.59 6.78 -4.17
N ALA A 93 -3.24 5.68 -3.85
CA ALA A 93 -2.53 4.54 -3.28
C ALA A 93 -3.19 3.19 -3.61
N LYS A 94 -2.43 2.12 -3.42
CA LYS A 94 -2.93 0.75 -3.45
C LYS A 94 -2.83 0.14 -2.06
N THR A 95 -3.93 -0.51 -1.65
CA THR A 95 -3.94 -1.31 -0.43
C THR A 95 -3.45 -2.72 -0.69
N GLY A 96 -2.86 -3.34 0.33
CA GLY A 96 -2.55 -4.76 0.40
C GLY A 96 -3.16 -5.37 1.65
N THR A 97 -3.61 -6.62 1.53
CA THR A 97 -4.16 -7.39 2.66
C THR A 97 -3.63 -8.81 2.57
N PHE A 98 -3.06 -9.29 3.66
CA PHE A 98 -2.73 -10.69 3.85
C PHE A 98 -3.35 -11.20 5.15
N ALA A 99 -4.21 -12.19 5.04
CA ALA A 99 -4.87 -12.82 6.17
C ALA A 99 -4.81 -14.34 6.05
N THR A 100 -4.79 -15.02 7.18
CA THR A 100 -4.80 -16.49 7.29
C THR A 100 -5.86 -16.90 8.31
N LEU A 101 -6.21 -18.18 8.35
CA LEU A 101 -6.98 -18.74 9.46
C LEU A 101 -6.02 -19.06 10.62
N SER A 102 -6.38 -18.63 11.81
CA SER A 102 -5.71 -19.01 13.05
C SER A 102 -6.10 -20.43 13.47
N GLN A 103 -5.41 -20.96 14.46
CA GLN A 103 -5.75 -22.28 15.05
C GLN A 103 -7.15 -22.31 15.69
N ASN A 104 -7.67 -21.16 16.08
CA ASN A 104 -8.99 -20.98 16.67
C ASN A 104 -10.10 -20.78 15.62
N GLY A 105 -9.77 -20.86 14.31
CA GLY A 105 -10.72 -20.64 13.22
C GLY A 105 -11.06 -19.16 12.99
N LEU A 106 -10.32 -18.24 13.63
CA LEU A 106 -10.47 -16.80 13.42
C LEU A 106 -9.63 -16.32 12.24
N ILE A 107 -9.96 -15.15 11.71
CA ILE A 107 -9.19 -14.48 10.67
C ILE A 107 -8.01 -13.74 11.33
N ALA A 108 -6.80 -14.27 11.15
CA ALA A 108 -5.58 -13.62 11.59
C ALA A 108 -5.09 -12.66 10.50
N LEU A 109 -5.18 -11.34 10.77
CA LEU A 109 -4.70 -10.30 9.85
C LEU A 109 -3.19 -10.17 9.98
N ARG A 110 -2.46 -10.81 9.06
CA ARG A 110 -0.99 -10.88 9.06
C ARG A 110 -0.35 -9.60 8.55
N ALA A 111 -0.95 -8.98 7.53
CA ALA A 111 -0.47 -7.71 7.03
C ALA A 111 -1.61 -6.88 6.43
N ARG A 112 -1.53 -5.59 6.67
CA ARG A 112 -2.32 -4.55 6.01
C ARG A 112 -1.37 -3.44 5.58
N ALA A 113 -1.43 -3.05 4.30
CA ALA A 113 -0.54 -2.05 3.76
C ALA A 113 -1.31 -1.01 2.94
N MET A 114 -0.76 0.18 2.85
CA MET A 114 -1.17 1.23 1.93
C MET A 114 0.07 1.95 1.44
N ALA A 115 0.27 2.02 0.12
CA ALA A 115 1.45 2.63 -0.45
C ALA A 115 1.11 3.41 -1.73
N GLY A 116 1.75 4.55 -1.93
CA GLY A 116 1.48 5.42 -3.07
C GLY A 116 2.00 6.83 -2.89
N TYR A 117 1.16 7.81 -3.28
CA TYR A 117 1.50 9.21 -3.30
C TYR A 117 0.45 10.06 -2.58
N ILE A 118 0.90 11.15 -1.97
CA ILE A 118 0.05 12.16 -1.35
C ILE A 118 0.40 13.52 -1.97
N GLN A 119 -0.61 14.16 -2.60
CA GLN A 119 -0.53 15.56 -2.96
C GLN A 119 -0.94 16.36 -1.73
N THR A 120 0.03 16.85 -0.96
CA THR A 120 -0.24 17.52 0.32
C THR A 120 -0.97 18.84 0.12
N ARG A 121 -1.60 19.34 1.19
CA ARG A 121 -2.26 20.65 1.22
C ARG A 121 -1.31 21.79 0.86
N SER A 122 -0.01 21.65 1.19
CA SER A 122 1.04 22.62 0.83
C SER A 122 1.51 22.51 -0.62
N GLY A 123 0.96 21.59 -1.43
CA GLY A 123 1.31 21.39 -2.84
C GLY A 123 2.50 20.46 -3.08
N ARG A 124 3.03 19.80 -2.04
CA ARG A 124 4.12 18.83 -2.19
C ARG A 124 3.57 17.47 -2.62
N LEU A 125 4.29 16.79 -3.51
CA LEU A 125 4.03 15.37 -3.82
C LEU A 125 4.95 14.50 -2.97
N LEU A 126 4.37 13.75 -2.06
CA LEU A 126 5.09 12.82 -1.19
C LEU A 126 4.87 11.38 -1.67
N THR A 127 5.88 10.55 -1.50
CA THR A 127 5.78 9.08 -1.55
C THR A 127 5.59 8.57 -0.12
N PHE A 128 4.65 7.66 0.09
CA PHE A 128 4.42 7.08 1.40
C PHE A 128 4.21 5.57 1.35
N VAL A 129 4.52 4.90 2.44
CA VAL A 129 4.28 3.48 2.68
C VAL A 129 3.88 3.31 4.14
N LEU A 130 2.70 2.77 4.37
CA LEU A 130 2.19 2.40 5.68
C LEU A 130 1.99 0.90 5.73
N ASN A 131 2.50 0.24 6.76
CA ASN A 131 2.34 -1.19 7.00
C ASN A 131 1.92 -1.43 8.44
N VAL A 132 0.96 -2.34 8.63
CA VAL A 132 0.61 -2.93 9.91
C VAL A 132 0.79 -4.44 9.76
N ASN A 133 1.58 -5.04 10.63
CA ASN A 133 1.80 -6.49 10.66
C ASN A 133 1.18 -7.07 11.93
N ASP A 134 0.64 -8.29 11.84
CA ASP A 134 0.02 -9.03 12.93
C ASP A 134 -0.97 -8.18 13.74
N ALA A 135 -1.93 -7.57 13.02
CA ALA A 135 -2.90 -6.63 13.59
C ALA A 135 -3.95 -7.29 14.51
N GLY A 136 -3.95 -8.62 14.64
CA GLY A 136 -4.84 -9.35 15.52
C GLY A 136 -5.67 -10.42 14.82
N GLU A 137 -6.61 -11.00 15.59
CA GLU A 137 -7.55 -12.02 15.12
C GLU A 137 -8.98 -11.48 15.19
N TYR A 138 -9.76 -11.73 14.15
CA TYR A 138 -11.10 -11.19 13.94
C TYR A 138 -12.10 -12.30 13.69
N GLN A 139 -13.36 -12.11 14.10
CA GLN A 139 -14.45 -13.03 13.81
C GLN A 139 -14.89 -12.94 12.35
N ASP A 140 -14.96 -11.73 11.82
CA ASP A 140 -15.39 -11.43 10.47
C ASP A 140 -14.28 -10.66 9.71
N PHE A 141 -14.19 -10.90 8.41
CA PHE A 141 -13.26 -10.16 7.55
C PHE A 141 -13.61 -8.66 7.50
N LEU A 142 -14.88 -8.31 7.64
CA LEU A 142 -15.33 -6.91 7.67
C LEU A 142 -14.75 -6.15 8.87
N ASP A 143 -14.51 -6.81 10.00
CA ASP A 143 -13.91 -6.18 11.18
C ASP A 143 -12.48 -5.72 10.90
N THR A 144 -11.80 -6.33 9.92
CA THR A 144 -10.45 -5.90 9.51
C THR A 144 -10.44 -4.56 8.76
N VAL A 145 -11.61 -4.04 8.36
CA VAL A 145 -11.74 -2.75 7.67
C VAL A 145 -11.32 -1.59 8.56
N GLU A 146 -11.44 -1.70 9.89
CA GLU A 146 -10.99 -0.68 10.84
C GLU A 146 -9.51 -0.34 10.64
N VAL A 147 -8.66 -1.33 10.35
CA VAL A 147 -7.24 -1.11 10.07
C VAL A 147 -7.03 -0.28 8.79
N ASN A 148 -7.91 -0.44 7.78
CA ASN A 148 -7.86 0.43 6.61
C ASN A 148 -8.25 1.87 6.94
N GLU A 149 -9.26 2.07 7.79
CA GLU A 149 -9.67 3.40 8.25
C GLU A 149 -8.53 4.10 8.98
N ASP A 150 -7.78 3.37 9.82
CA ASP A 150 -6.60 3.90 10.49
C ASP A 150 -5.51 4.33 9.48
N LEU A 151 -5.18 3.47 8.50
CA LEU A 151 -4.22 3.82 7.46
C LEU A 151 -4.68 5.02 6.63
N GLY A 152 -5.98 5.11 6.31
CA GLY A 152 -6.57 6.24 5.62
C GLY A 152 -6.48 7.52 6.44
N THR A 153 -6.77 7.46 7.73
CA THR A 153 -6.68 8.60 8.65
C THR A 153 -5.24 9.09 8.79
N ILE A 154 -4.26 8.16 8.94
CA ILE A 154 -2.84 8.51 8.98
C ILE A 154 -2.43 9.20 7.67
N SER A 155 -2.85 8.68 6.52
CA SER A 155 -2.54 9.29 5.22
C SER A 155 -3.15 10.69 5.07
N ALA A 156 -4.37 10.92 5.61
CA ALA A 156 -5.01 12.22 5.62
C ALA A 156 -4.31 13.22 6.57
N ILE A 157 -3.76 12.75 7.71
CA ILE A 157 -2.92 13.57 8.59
C ILE A 157 -1.65 14.03 7.86
N ILE A 158 -0.97 13.10 7.14
CA ILE A 158 0.20 13.43 6.34
C ILE A 158 -0.15 14.44 5.22
N TRP A 159 -1.34 14.30 4.61
CA TRP A 159 -1.80 15.26 3.61
C TRP A 159 -1.92 16.69 4.15
N ARG A 160 -2.40 16.83 5.39
CA ARG A 160 -2.61 18.14 6.02
C ARG A 160 -1.32 18.95 6.21
N ASP A 161 -0.19 18.28 6.45
CA ASP A 161 1.14 18.87 6.66
C ASP A 161 1.80 19.31 5.32
#